data_b8e8407d7775067f8764b42f23709cc2
#
_entry.id   b8e8407d7775067f8764b42f23709cc2
#
_cell.length_a   1.000
_cell.length_b   1.000
_cell.length_c   1.000
_cell.angle_alpha   90.00
_cell.angle_beta   90.00
_cell.angle_gamma   90.00
#
_symmetry.space_group_name_H-M   'P 1'
#
loop_
_entity.id
_entity.type
_entity.pdbx_description
1 polymer ?
#
loop_
_entity_poly.entity_id
_entity_poly.type
_entity_poly.pdbx_seq_one_letter_code
_entity_poly.pdbx_strand_id
1 'polypeptide(L)' 'MATLSEIYDELNRIGEDITSYIEECDNGNLSSDLTGNVGNPMEALLVALETIIDDKDAGVYDPREIYENPEDFE' A
#
# COMPACT_ATOMS: atom_id res chain seq x y z
N MET A 1 13.96 -12.75 -0.98
CA MET A 1 12.65 -12.18 -1.33
C MET A 1 12.18 -11.28 -0.20
N ALA A 2 11.66 -10.11 -0.53
CA ALA A 2 11.18 -9.16 0.46
C ALA A 2 9.86 -9.61 1.08
N THR A 3 9.69 -9.35 2.37
CA THR A 3 8.41 -9.60 3.03
C THR A 3 7.45 -8.46 2.73
N LEU A 4 6.17 -8.68 3.00
CA LEU A 4 5.17 -7.62 2.81
C LEU A 4 5.47 -6.42 3.71
N SER A 5 5.95 -6.67 4.93
CA SER A 5 6.33 -5.58 5.84
C SER A 5 7.47 -4.75 5.29
N GLU A 6 8.46 -5.41 4.68
CA GLU A 6 9.58 -4.70 4.05
C GLU A 6 9.11 -3.88 2.86
N ILE A 7 8.22 -4.45 2.06
CA ILE A 7 7.65 -3.73 0.91
C ILE A 7 6.85 -2.51 1.40
N TYR A 8 6.09 -2.68 2.46
CA TYR A 8 5.35 -1.57 3.06
C TYR A 8 6.29 -0.44 3.50
N ASP A 9 7.37 -0.80 4.18
CA ASP A 9 8.35 0.19 4.66
C ASP A 9 8.97 0.96 3.50
N GLU A 10 9.30 0.26 2.41
CA GLU A 10 9.87 0.90 1.23
C GLU A 10 8.86 1.85 0.57
N LEU A 11 7.62 1.41 0.44
CA LEU A 11 6.56 2.24 -0.14
C LEU A 11 6.30 3.46 0.74
N ASN A 12 6.32 3.28 2.06
CA ASN A 12 6.14 4.38 2.98
C ASN A 12 7.24 5.43 2.82
N ARG A 13 8.48 4.98 2.66
CA ARG A 13 9.61 5.89 2.45
C ARG A 13 9.47 6.64 1.14
N ILE A 14 9.08 5.93 0.07
CA ILE A 14 8.84 6.55 -1.22
C ILE A 14 7.73 7.60 -1.11
N GLY A 15 6.67 7.28 -0.37
CA GLY A 15 5.59 8.22 -0.12
C GLY A 15 6.06 9.48 0.59
N GLU A 16 6.94 9.34 1.56
CA GLU A 16 7.53 10.49 2.25
C GLU A 16 8.40 11.32 1.31
N ASP A 17 9.17 10.67 0.46
CA ASP A 17 10.00 11.36 -0.52
C ASP A 17 9.15 12.15 -1.50
N ILE A 18 8.04 11.57 -1.95
CA ILE A 18 7.11 12.25 -2.85
C ILE A 18 6.49 13.45 -2.16
N THR A 19 6.07 13.30 -0.91
CA THR A 19 5.49 14.39 -0.13
C THR A 19 6.49 15.53 0.01
N SER A 20 7.74 15.21 0.33
CA SER A 20 8.81 16.22 0.44
C SER A 20 9.02 16.94 -0.89
N TYR A 21 9.03 16.19 -1.98
CA TYR A 21 9.18 16.78 -3.30
C TYR A 21 8.05 17.77 -3.60
N ILE A 22 6.82 17.38 -3.29
CA ILE A 22 5.64 18.21 -3.52
C ILE A 22 5.73 19.52 -2.72
N GLU A 23 6.17 19.42 -1.46
CA GLU A 23 6.30 20.57 -0.58
C GLU A 23 7.34 21.57 -1.08
N GLU A 24 8.38 21.09 -1.75
CA GLU A 24 9.45 21.93 -2.28
C GLU A 24 9.23 22.31 -3.75
N CYS A 25 8.14 21.83 -4.34
CA CYS A 25 7.87 22.05 -5.75
C CYS A 25 7.37 23.49 -6.00
N ASP A 26 8.05 24.20 -6.88
CA ASP A 26 7.68 25.58 -7.22
C ASP A 26 6.57 25.64 -8.26
N ASN A 27 6.31 24.56 -8.98
CA ASN A 27 5.31 24.52 -10.02
C ASN A 27 3.99 24.02 -9.45
N GLY A 28 3.00 24.92 -9.38
CA GLY A 28 1.70 24.58 -8.81
C GLY A 28 0.94 23.51 -9.58
N ASN A 29 1.08 23.48 -10.90
CA ASN A 29 0.42 22.44 -11.70
C ASN A 29 1.03 21.07 -11.46
N LEU A 30 2.35 21.02 -11.39
CA LEU A 30 3.04 19.75 -11.11
C LEU A 30 2.74 19.27 -9.71
N SER A 31 2.75 20.16 -8.74
CA SER A 31 2.44 19.84 -7.35
C SER A 31 1.03 19.27 -7.23
N SER A 32 0.07 19.91 -7.88
CA SER A 32 -1.32 19.48 -7.87
C SER A 32 -1.48 18.10 -8.52
N ASP A 33 -0.85 17.89 -9.66
CA ASP A 33 -0.92 16.62 -10.37
C ASP A 33 -0.29 15.50 -9.55
N LEU A 34 0.85 15.76 -8.91
CA LEU A 34 1.49 14.77 -8.06
C LEU A 34 0.64 14.43 -6.85
N THR A 35 0.02 15.43 -6.23
CA THR A 35 -0.84 15.18 -5.08
C THR A 35 -2.05 14.33 -5.46
N GLY A 36 -2.71 14.67 -6.55
CA GLY A 36 -3.93 13.98 -6.97
C GLY A 36 -3.68 12.62 -7.60
N ASN A 37 -2.62 12.48 -8.39
CA ASN A 37 -2.38 11.28 -9.19
C ASN A 37 -1.36 10.33 -8.58
N VAL A 38 -0.56 10.77 -7.63
CA VAL A 38 0.47 9.96 -7.01
C VAL A 38 0.31 9.94 -5.50
N GLY A 39 0.24 11.10 -4.86
CA GLY A 39 0.17 11.19 -3.41
C GLY A 39 -1.05 10.49 -2.82
N ASN A 40 -2.23 10.84 -3.32
CA ASN A 40 -3.47 10.23 -2.82
C ASN A 40 -3.54 8.74 -3.11
N PRO A 41 -3.25 8.26 -4.34
CA PRO A 41 -3.21 6.83 -4.60
C PRO A 41 -2.17 6.10 -3.77
N MET A 42 -1.02 6.71 -3.53
CA MET A 42 0.03 6.11 -2.71
C MET A 42 -0.45 5.90 -1.27
N GLU A 43 -1.14 6.89 -0.71
CA GLU A 43 -1.68 6.78 0.63
C GLU A 43 -2.73 5.68 0.71
N ALA A 44 -3.62 5.61 -0.27
CA ALA A 44 -4.62 4.54 -0.35
C ALA A 44 -3.95 3.17 -0.47
N LEU A 45 -2.88 3.08 -1.24
CA LEU A 45 -2.13 1.85 -1.41
C LEU A 45 -1.51 1.40 -0.08
N LEU A 46 -0.93 2.33 0.66
CA LEU A 46 -0.32 2.01 1.96
C LEU A 46 -1.36 1.50 2.94
N VAL A 47 -2.53 2.13 2.99
CA VAL A 47 -3.62 1.69 3.87
C VAL A 47 -4.09 0.29 3.48
N ALA A 48 -4.27 0.05 2.18
CA ALA A 48 -4.70 -1.25 1.69
C ALA A 48 -3.67 -2.33 2.02
N LEU A 49 -2.40 -2.04 1.83
CA LEU A 49 -1.33 -2.99 2.11
C LEU A 49 -1.22 -3.29 3.61
N GLU A 50 -1.37 -2.27 4.44
CA GLU A 50 -1.37 -2.45 5.89
C GLU A 50 -2.50 -3.38 6.32
N THR A 51 -3.68 -3.20 5.75
CA THR A 51 -4.82 -4.06 6.04
C THR A 51 -4.53 -5.51 5.65
N ILE A 52 -3.92 -5.71 4.49
CA ILE A 52 -3.57 -7.05 4.01
C ILE A 52 -2.54 -7.70 4.93
N ILE A 53 -1.55 -6.93 5.39
CA ILE A 53 -0.53 -7.44 6.31
C ILE A 53 -1.18 -7.88 7.62
N ASP A 54 -2.08 -7.07 8.16
CA ASP A 54 -2.79 -7.40 9.39
C ASP A 54 -3.63 -8.68 9.22
N ASP A 55 -4.33 -8.80 8.10
CA ASP A 55 -5.13 -9.97 7.81
C ASP A 55 -4.27 -11.23 7.68
N LYS A 56 -3.11 -11.09 7.04
CA LYS A 56 -2.17 -12.19 6.90
C LYS A 56 -1.66 -12.65 8.25
N ASP A 57 -1.32 -11.70 9.13
CA ASP A 57 -0.84 -12.01 10.47
C ASP A 57 -1.94 -12.64 11.33
N ALA A 58 -3.18 -12.26 11.08
CA ALA A 58 -4.32 -12.81 11.78
C ALA A 58 -4.74 -14.20 11.28
N GLY A 59 -4.12 -14.69 10.19
CA GLY A 59 -4.39 -16.00 9.65
C GLY A 59 -5.53 -16.06 8.66
N VAL A 60 -5.98 -14.91 8.17
CA VAL A 60 -7.09 -14.86 7.19
C VAL A 60 -6.74 -15.63 5.92
N TYR A 61 -5.46 -15.63 5.56
CA TYR A 61 -4.99 -16.33 4.35
C TYR A 61 -4.40 -17.69 4.64
N ASP A 62 -4.67 -18.25 5.83
CA ASP A 62 -4.18 -19.57 6.20
C ASP A 62 -4.74 -20.62 5.23
N PRO A 63 -3.89 -21.47 4.66
CA PRO A 63 -4.35 -22.50 3.72
C PRO A 63 -5.46 -23.40 4.24
N ARG A 64 -5.49 -23.66 5.54
CA ARG A 64 -6.55 -24.48 6.12
C ARG A 64 -7.92 -23.83 6.00
N GLU A 65 -7.99 -22.52 6.19
CA GLU A 65 -9.24 -21.82 6.06
C GLU A 65 -9.73 -21.84 4.62
N ILE A 66 -8.80 -21.76 3.68
CA ILE A 66 -9.14 -21.83 2.26
C ILE A 66 -9.75 -23.21 1.95
N TYR A 67 -9.17 -24.27 2.49
CA TYR A 67 -9.68 -25.62 2.24
C TYR A 67 -10.99 -25.92 2.95
N GLU A 68 -11.30 -25.20 3.99
CA GLU A 68 -12.55 -25.37 4.71
C GLU A 68 -13.73 -24.75 3.97
N ASN A 69 -13.47 -23.94 2.97
CA ASN A 69 -14.50 -23.30 2.15
C ASN A 69 -14.35 -23.74 0.70
N PRO A 70 -14.56 -25.02 0.40
CA PRO A 70 -14.33 -25.54 -0.95
C PRO A 70 -15.18 -24.92 -2.03
N GLU A 71 -16.35 -24.41 -1.71
CA GLU A 71 -17.19 -23.75 -2.69
C GLU A 71 -16.56 -22.50 -3.25
N ASP A 72 -15.61 -21.93 -2.56
CA ASP A 72 -14.88 -20.75 -3.02
C ASP A 72 -13.94 -21.07 -4.17
N PHE A 73 -13.65 -22.34 -4.37
CA PHE A 73 -12.74 -22.78 -5.43
C PHE A 73 -13.47 -23.15 -6.71
N GLU A 74 -14.75 -23.18 -6.65
CA GLU A 74 -15.58 -23.55 -7.80
C GLU A 74 -16.11 -22.31 -8.51
#